data_34538be4fd85d9a3c88c82a134a057ef
#
_entry.id   34538be4fd85d9a3c88c82a134a057ef
#
_cell.length_a   1.000
_cell.length_b   1.000
_cell.length_c   1.000
_cell.angle_alpha   90.00
_cell.angle_beta   90.00
_cell.angle_gamma   90.00
#
_symmetry.space_group_name_H-M   'P 1'
#
loop_
_entity.id
_entity.type
_entity.pdbx_description
1 polymer ?
#
loop_
_entity_poly.entity_id
_entity_poly.type
_entity_poly.pdbx_seq_one_letter_code
_entity_poly.pdbx_strand_id
1 'polypeptide(L)'
;DGKVDQYGFACGMNTSDIGAMQILNAYYYSALWQNGGQVYNDDLKSVSFADEAGKEAVTWLKGLTSYMNEDFMSLSWSDAFSNVFGAGKAAFGITRSSQTDGTTFAETYPDLNWNFVTSLKNKDFGTFGATDCLTLMSACEDKDLAMDFIKYVTGSEFMTAYHAKCPGAALTESEPYVGDEKMEKIYTEDKDKWHGIQVGPCGTQILNQLAADFQGIMSGETSVDKGLKEAEDYANGLLDEYWANK
;
A
#
# COMPACT_ATOMS: atom_id res chain seq x y z
N ASP A 1 -18.92 -26.97 -15.48
CA ASP A 1 -19.70 -26.11 -16.38
C ASP A 1 -18.82 -25.02 -17.04
N GLY A 2 -17.51 -24.92 -16.67
CA GLY A 2 -16.56 -23.96 -17.20
C GLY A 2 -16.64 -22.58 -16.55
N LYS A 3 -17.40 -22.41 -15.46
CA LYS A 3 -17.42 -21.18 -14.67
C LYS A 3 -16.39 -21.26 -13.54
N VAL A 4 -15.82 -20.11 -13.22
CA VAL A 4 -14.92 -19.97 -12.07
C VAL A 4 -15.78 -19.86 -10.81
N ASP A 5 -15.67 -20.85 -9.91
CA ASP A 5 -16.39 -20.83 -8.64
C ASP A 5 -15.72 -19.94 -7.60
N GLN A 6 -14.37 -19.85 -7.66
CA GLN A 6 -13.57 -19.02 -6.78
C GLN A 6 -12.31 -18.55 -7.51
N TYR A 7 -12.04 -17.25 -7.49
CA TYR A 7 -10.81 -16.67 -7.99
C TYR A 7 -9.63 -16.94 -7.05
N GLY A 8 -8.42 -16.92 -7.58
CA GLY A 8 -7.22 -17.01 -6.74
C GLY A 8 -7.01 -15.73 -5.94
N PHE A 9 -7.25 -14.57 -6.53
CA PHE A 9 -6.90 -13.29 -5.95
C PHE A 9 -7.95 -12.20 -6.24
N ALA A 10 -8.45 -11.56 -5.19
CA ALA A 10 -9.33 -10.39 -5.29
C ALA A 10 -8.50 -9.14 -5.57
N CYS A 11 -8.73 -8.52 -6.72
CA CYS A 11 -8.00 -7.34 -7.18
C CYS A 11 -8.95 -6.26 -7.69
N GLY A 12 -8.62 -5.00 -7.42
CA GLY A 12 -9.33 -3.84 -7.94
C GLY A 12 -8.34 -2.75 -8.34
N MET A 13 -8.38 -2.34 -9.60
CA MET A 13 -7.45 -1.39 -10.22
C MET A 13 -8.10 -0.06 -10.63
N ASN A 14 -9.40 0.12 -10.36
CA ASN A 14 -10.08 1.40 -10.62
C ASN A 14 -9.59 2.46 -9.63
N THR A 15 -9.13 3.60 -10.15
CA THR A 15 -8.53 4.69 -9.37
C THR A 15 -9.41 5.93 -9.28
N SER A 16 -10.64 5.89 -9.81
CA SER A 16 -11.51 7.08 -9.89
C SER A 16 -11.90 7.67 -8.54
N ASP A 17 -12.03 6.83 -7.50
CA ASP A 17 -12.57 7.24 -6.22
C ASP A 17 -11.51 7.65 -5.17
N ILE A 18 -10.32 7.06 -5.23
CA ILE A 18 -9.30 7.16 -4.18
C ILE A 18 -7.91 7.58 -4.67
N GLY A 19 -7.82 7.96 -5.94
CA GLY A 19 -6.58 8.39 -6.58
C GLY A 19 -5.65 7.26 -7.02
N ALA A 20 -4.87 7.56 -8.04
CA ALA A 20 -4.03 6.59 -8.74
C ALA A 20 -3.01 5.87 -7.82
N MET A 21 -2.46 6.56 -6.83
CA MET A 21 -1.44 5.98 -5.93
C MET A 21 -1.94 4.81 -5.07
N GLN A 22 -3.24 4.63 -4.89
CA GLN A 22 -3.77 3.54 -4.05
C GLN A 22 -3.46 2.16 -4.62
N ILE A 23 -3.39 2.00 -5.93
CA ILE A 23 -3.00 0.72 -6.54
C ILE A 23 -1.51 0.41 -6.33
N LEU A 24 -0.67 1.45 -6.22
CA LEU A 24 0.74 1.26 -5.87
C LEU A 24 0.88 0.80 -4.41
N ASN A 25 0.12 1.41 -3.49
CA ASN A 25 0.10 1.03 -2.07
C ASN A 25 -0.39 -0.41 -1.89
N ALA A 26 -1.45 -0.79 -2.61
CA ALA A 26 -2.07 -2.09 -2.45
C ALA A 26 -1.24 -3.23 -3.07
N TYR A 27 -0.64 -3.01 -4.24
CA TYR A 27 -0.08 -4.13 -5.01
C TYR A 27 1.39 -3.95 -5.37
N TYR A 28 1.79 -2.75 -5.78
CA TYR A 28 3.07 -2.53 -6.43
C TYR A 28 4.24 -2.52 -5.45
N TYR A 29 4.17 -1.68 -4.41
CA TYR A 29 5.33 -1.44 -3.53
C TYR A 29 5.79 -2.70 -2.82
N SER A 30 4.87 -3.49 -2.29
CA SER A 30 5.24 -4.73 -1.61
C SER A 30 5.96 -5.69 -2.55
N ALA A 31 5.52 -5.85 -3.79
CA ALA A 31 6.18 -6.70 -4.77
C ALA A 31 7.55 -6.14 -5.16
N LEU A 32 7.69 -4.83 -5.32
CA LEU A 32 8.94 -4.16 -5.63
C LEU A 32 9.99 -4.40 -4.52
N TRP A 33 9.65 -4.11 -3.27
CA TRP A 33 10.54 -4.29 -2.12
C TRP A 33 10.88 -5.76 -1.87
N GLN A 34 9.91 -6.67 -1.97
CA GLN A 34 10.16 -8.11 -1.86
C GLN A 34 11.15 -8.62 -2.91
N ASN A 35 11.25 -7.93 -4.04
CA ASN A 35 12.21 -8.26 -5.09
C ASN A 35 13.54 -7.49 -4.97
N GLY A 36 13.70 -6.66 -3.93
CA GLY A 36 14.91 -5.87 -3.65
C GLY A 36 14.97 -4.55 -4.43
N GLY A 37 13.87 -4.12 -5.05
CA GLY A 37 13.78 -2.85 -5.77
C GLY A 37 13.36 -1.68 -4.89
N GLN A 38 13.50 -0.49 -5.42
CA GLN A 38 13.09 0.77 -4.78
C GLN A 38 12.59 1.77 -5.83
N VAL A 39 11.92 2.84 -5.38
CA VAL A 39 11.35 3.83 -6.32
C VAL A 39 12.43 4.79 -6.83
N TYR A 40 13.20 5.38 -5.91
CA TYR A 40 14.29 6.31 -6.24
C TYR A 40 15.64 5.66 -5.97
N ASN A 41 16.65 6.09 -6.68
CA ASN A 41 18.03 5.85 -6.27
C ASN A 41 18.33 6.63 -4.97
N ASP A 42 19.36 6.20 -4.22
CA ASP A 42 19.68 6.74 -2.89
C ASP A 42 20.01 8.23 -2.89
N ASP A 43 20.48 8.76 -4.01
CA ASP A 43 20.79 10.19 -4.18
C ASP A 43 19.57 11.03 -4.57
N LEU A 44 18.41 10.42 -4.79
CA LEU A 44 17.16 11.05 -5.22
C LEU A 44 17.26 11.83 -6.55
N LYS A 45 18.26 11.56 -7.38
CA LYS A 45 18.46 12.24 -8.66
C LYS A 45 17.86 11.50 -9.83
N SER A 46 17.55 10.23 -9.65
CA SER A 46 16.90 9.39 -10.64
C SER A 46 16.03 8.34 -9.96
N VAL A 47 15.17 7.70 -10.74
CA VAL A 47 14.37 6.56 -10.28
C VAL A 47 15.03 5.24 -10.65
N SER A 48 14.69 4.16 -9.93
CA SER A 48 15.22 2.81 -10.15
C SER A 48 14.12 1.75 -10.32
N PHE A 49 12.86 2.13 -10.26
CA PHE A 49 11.73 1.18 -10.34
C PHE A 49 11.60 0.45 -11.69
N ALA A 50 12.33 0.88 -12.72
CA ALA A 50 12.35 0.22 -14.04
C ALA A 50 13.60 -0.67 -14.25
N ASP A 51 14.38 -0.90 -13.23
CA ASP A 51 15.50 -1.85 -13.23
C ASP A 51 15.03 -3.32 -13.29
N GLU A 52 15.94 -4.27 -13.24
CA GLU A 52 15.61 -5.70 -13.28
C GLU A 52 14.70 -6.12 -12.13
N ALA A 53 14.89 -5.58 -10.92
CA ALA A 53 14.07 -5.89 -9.77
C ALA A 53 12.62 -5.39 -9.96
N GLY A 54 12.45 -4.19 -10.48
CA GLY A 54 11.14 -3.62 -10.81
C GLY A 54 10.43 -4.39 -11.93
N LYS A 55 11.17 -4.74 -13.00
CA LYS A 55 10.61 -5.54 -14.11
C LYS A 55 10.16 -6.93 -13.66
N GLU A 56 10.97 -7.63 -12.87
CA GLU A 56 10.61 -8.93 -12.32
C GLU A 56 9.36 -8.82 -11.43
N ALA A 57 9.28 -7.81 -10.55
CA ALA A 57 8.15 -7.58 -9.67
C ALA A 57 6.85 -7.36 -10.46
N VAL A 58 6.88 -6.48 -11.47
CA VAL A 58 5.69 -6.18 -12.29
C VAL A 58 5.33 -7.36 -13.20
N THR A 59 6.31 -8.10 -13.71
CA THR A 59 6.05 -9.31 -14.49
C THR A 59 5.35 -10.37 -13.66
N TRP A 60 5.77 -10.55 -12.41
CA TRP A 60 5.10 -11.45 -11.48
C TRP A 60 3.65 -11.01 -11.20
N LEU A 61 3.43 -9.73 -10.87
CA LEU A 61 2.08 -9.18 -10.67
C LEU A 61 1.20 -9.35 -11.89
N LYS A 62 1.73 -9.08 -13.09
CA LYS A 62 1.03 -9.29 -14.35
C LYS A 62 0.65 -10.77 -14.54
N GLY A 63 1.50 -11.69 -14.13
CA GLY A 63 1.21 -13.13 -14.16
C GLY A 63 0.02 -13.53 -13.29
N LEU A 64 -0.29 -12.77 -12.24
CA LEU A 64 -1.43 -13.03 -11.37
C LEU A 64 -2.78 -12.66 -12.01
N THR A 65 -2.81 -11.87 -13.09
CA THR A 65 -4.08 -11.42 -13.71
C THR A 65 -4.96 -12.57 -14.16
N SER A 66 -4.39 -13.72 -14.53
CA SER A 66 -5.15 -14.92 -14.90
C SER A 66 -5.89 -15.59 -13.72
N TYR A 67 -5.59 -15.20 -12.50
CA TYR A 67 -6.21 -15.68 -11.27
C TYR A 67 -7.09 -14.64 -10.58
N MET A 68 -7.16 -13.42 -11.13
CA MET A 68 -7.96 -12.32 -10.59
C MET A 68 -9.42 -12.42 -11.04
N ASN A 69 -10.29 -11.71 -10.31
CA ASN A 69 -11.69 -11.50 -10.73
C ASN A 69 -11.74 -10.79 -12.09
N GLU A 70 -12.69 -11.15 -12.94
CA GLU A 70 -12.78 -10.67 -14.34
C GLU A 70 -12.94 -9.15 -14.44
N ASP A 71 -13.56 -8.55 -13.44
CA ASP A 71 -13.87 -7.11 -13.36
C ASP A 71 -12.81 -6.28 -12.60
N PHE A 72 -11.60 -6.83 -12.40
CA PHE A 72 -10.55 -6.19 -11.59
C PHE A 72 -10.17 -4.78 -12.06
N MET A 73 -10.30 -4.47 -13.34
CA MET A 73 -10.06 -3.11 -13.86
C MET A 73 -11.18 -2.12 -13.54
N SER A 74 -12.37 -2.61 -13.18
CA SER A 74 -13.57 -1.80 -12.92
C SER A 74 -13.84 -1.57 -11.45
N LEU A 75 -13.37 -2.46 -10.58
CA LEU A 75 -13.53 -2.35 -9.13
C LEU A 75 -12.42 -1.48 -8.53
N SER A 76 -12.79 -0.72 -7.51
CA SER A 76 -11.79 -0.16 -6.59
C SER A 76 -11.12 -1.29 -5.78
N TRP A 77 -9.95 -1.05 -5.25
CA TRP A 77 -9.28 -1.98 -4.35
C TRP A 77 -10.17 -2.37 -3.15
N SER A 78 -10.86 -1.39 -2.55
CA SER A 78 -11.76 -1.59 -1.41
C SER A 78 -12.96 -2.46 -1.78
N ASP A 79 -13.57 -2.20 -2.95
CA ASP A 79 -14.70 -2.99 -3.44
C ASP A 79 -14.29 -4.42 -3.78
N ALA A 80 -13.13 -4.62 -4.37
CA ALA A 80 -12.62 -5.96 -4.64
C ALA A 80 -12.41 -6.75 -3.34
N PHE A 81 -11.85 -6.11 -2.31
CA PHE A 81 -11.70 -6.77 -1.01
C PHE A 81 -13.06 -7.13 -0.38
N SER A 82 -14.01 -6.21 -0.38
CA SER A 82 -15.33 -6.45 0.23
C SER A 82 -16.22 -7.38 -0.59
N ASN A 83 -16.36 -7.12 -1.89
CA ASN A 83 -17.37 -7.78 -2.73
C ASN A 83 -16.86 -9.08 -3.39
N VAL A 84 -15.55 -9.30 -3.42
CA VAL A 84 -14.95 -10.52 -3.97
C VAL A 84 -14.38 -11.38 -2.85
N PHE A 85 -13.41 -10.89 -2.07
CA PHE A 85 -12.83 -11.66 -0.97
C PHE A 85 -13.82 -11.85 0.17
N GLY A 86 -14.41 -10.77 0.69
CA GLY A 86 -15.41 -10.83 1.78
C GLY A 86 -16.61 -11.71 1.43
N ALA A 87 -17.05 -11.69 0.17
CA ALA A 87 -18.11 -12.57 -0.32
C ALA A 87 -17.67 -14.05 -0.56
N GLY A 88 -16.44 -14.43 -0.20
CA GLY A 88 -15.91 -15.79 -0.36
C GLY A 88 -15.59 -16.19 -1.80
N LYS A 89 -15.56 -15.22 -2.73
CA LYS A 89 -15.33 -15.47 -4.16
C LYS A 89 -13.85 -15.47 -4.57
N ALA A 90 -12.94 -15.18 -3.64
CA ALA A 90 -11.49 -15.28 -3.87
C ALA A 90 -10.79 -15.93 -2.68
N ALA A 91 -9.70 -16.64 -2.97
CA ALA A 91 -8.89 -17.31 -1.94
C ALA A 91 -8.00 -16.30 -1.19
N PHE A 92 -7.52 -15.25 -1.87
CA PHE A 92 -6.66 -14.20 -1.31
C PHE A 92 -7.21 -12.82 -1.63
N GLY A 93 -6.94 -11.87 -0.74
CA GLY A 93 -7.19 -10.45 -0.95
C GLY A 93 -6.14 -9.62 -0.21
N ILE A 94 -5.86 -8.42 -0.70
CA ILE A 94 -5.02 -7.45 0.00
C ILE A 94 -5.92 -6.40 0.63
N THR A 95 -5.64 -6.07 1.88
CA THR A 95 -6.40 -5.11 2.65
C THR A 95 -5.48 -4.25 3.51
N ARG A 96 -6.05 -3.22 4.11
CA ARG A 96 -5.42 -2.42 5.16
C ARG A 96 -6.13 -2.67 6.51
N SER A 97 -5.44 -2.39 7.59
CA SER A 97 -5.93 -2.58 8.95
C SER A 97 -7.32 -1.99 9.20
N SER A 98 -7.58 -0.79 8.71
CA SER A 98 -8.87 -0.11 8.91
C SER A 98 -10.08 -0.77 8.23
N GLN A 99 -9.87 -1.71 7.31
CA GLN A 99 -10.98 -2.46 6.69
C GLN A 99 -11.23 -3.82 7.36
N THR A 100 -10.28 -4.28 8.14
CA THR A 100 -10.30 -5.56 8.82
C THR A 100 -10.11 -5.42 10.32
N ASP A 101 -10.43 -4.24 10.87
CA ASP A 101 -10.48 -4.14 12.32
C ASP A 101 -11.49 -5.20 12.77
N GLY A 102 -10.96 -6.24 13.37
CA GLY A 102 -11.50 -7.57 13.53
C GLY A 102 -12.99 -7.71 13.75
N THR A 103 -13.60 -6.78 14.46
CA THR A 103 -15.01 -6.86 14.84
C THR A 103 -15.92 -6.59 13.62
N THR A 104 -15.70 -5.49 12.93
CA THR A 104 -16.60 -5.06 11.84
C THR A 104 -16.54 -6.01 10.63
N PHE A 105 -15.35 -6.50 10.29
CA PHE A 105 -15.22 -7.44 9.17
C PHE A 105 -15.85 -8.79 9.48
N ALA A 106 -15.62 -9.34 10.69
CA ALA A 106 -16.20 -10.59 11.12
C ALA A 106 -17.74 -10.50 11.26
N GLU A 107 -18.26 -9.35 11.72
CA GLU A 107 -19.72 -9.13 11.80
C GLU A 107 -20.37 -9.01 10.40
N THR A 108 -19.65 -8.41 9.44
CA THR A 108 -20.15 -8.26 8.06
C THR A 108 -20.13 -9.59 7.31
N TYR A 109 -19.14 -10.43 7.56
CA TYR A 109 -18.92 -11.71 6.87
C TYR A 109 -18.80 -12.88 7.88
N PRO A 110 -19.86 -13.20 8.64
CA PRO A 110 -19.81 -14.14 9.75
C PRO A 110 -19.50 -15.58 9.33
N ASP A 111 -19.81 -15.95 8.09
CA ASP A 111 -19.59 -17.28 7.56
C ASP A 111 -18.23 -17.44 6.87
N LEU A 112 -17.47 -16.34 6.70
CA LEU A 112 -16.17 -16.39 6.05
C LEU A 112 -15.09 -16.91 7.03
N ASN A 113 -14.49 -18.04 6.71
CA ASN A 113 -13.32 -18.53 7.42
C ASN A 113 -12.05 -17.89 6.82
N TRP A 114 -11.46 -16.95 7.53
CA TRP A 114 -10.32 -16.16 7.04
C TRP A 114 -9.26 -15.96 8.12
N ASN A 115 -8.04 -15.68 7.66
CA ASN A 115 -6.94 -15.30 8.52
C ASN A 115 -5.96 -14.41 7.75
N PHE A 116 -5.05 -13.75 8.47
CA PHE A 116 -3.97 -12.97 7.87
C PHE A 116 -2.76 -13.85 7.55
N VAL A 117 -2.18 -13.59 6.39
CA VAL A 117 -0.80 -13.98 6.12
C VAL A 117 0.07 -12.80 6.54
N THR A 118 1.04 -13.05 7.38
CA THR A 118 2.05 -12.07 7.77
C THR A 118 2.91 -11.67 6.56
N SER A 119 3.91 -10.84 6.73
CA SER A 119 4.75 -10.34 5.63
C SER A 119 5.20 -11.42 4.68
N LEU A 120 4.88 -11.26 3.40
CA LEU A 120 5.36 -12.13 2.34
C LEU A 120 6.84 -11.83 2.04
N LYS A 121 7.54 -12.84 1.54
CA LYS A 121 8.96 -12.75 1.20
C LYS A 121 9.22 -13.39 -0.16
N ASN A 122 10.00 -12.69 -1.00
CA ASN A 122 10.70 -13.24 -2.14
C ASN A 122 12.23 -13.20 -1.86
N LYS A 123 12.96 -12.26 -2.40
CA LYS A 123 14.38 -12.03 -2.05
C LYS A 123 14.48 -11.43 -0.65
N ASP A 124 13.57 -10.50 -0.33
CA ASP A 124 13.45 -9.87 0.97
C ASP A 124 12.00 -9.79 1.44
N PHE A 125 11.76 -9.37 2.68
CA PHE A 125 10.43 -8.99 3.14
C PHE A 125 10.05 -7.62 2.56
N GLY A 126 8.77 -7.41 2.33
CA GLY A 126 8.27 -6.11 1.91
C GLY A 126 6.78 -6.02 2.18
N THR A 127 6.41 -5.28 3.20
CA THR A 127 5.03 -4.96 3.53
C THR A 127 4.89 -3.45 3.57
N PHE A 128 3.87 -2.92 2.90
CA PHE A 128 3.61 -1.49 2.93
C PHE A 128 3.16 -1.07 4.33
N GLY A 129 3.90 -0.12 4.92
CA GLY A 129 3.56 0.53 6.17
C GLY A 129 3.40 2.03 5.95
N ALA A 130 2.33 2.62 6.44
CA ALA A 130 2.10 4.06 6.40
C ALA A 130 2.02 4.61 7.82
N THR A 131 2.52 5.82 8.00
CA THR A 131 2.43 6.58 9.24
C THR A 131 1.62 7.85 8.98
N ASP A 132 0.56 8.02 9.74
CA ASP A 132 -0.15 9.29 9.79
C ASP A 132 0.62 10.28 10.68
N CYS A 133 0.75 11.53 10.22
CA CYS A 133 1.54 12.54 10.89
C CYS A 133 0.69 13.75 11.27
N LEU A 134 0.88 14.25 12.49
CA LEU A 134 0.43 15.57 12.88
C LEU A 134 1.52 16.59 12.55
N THR A 135 1.17 17.61 11.80
CA THR A 135 2.12 18.62 11.32
C THR A 135 1.81 19.99 11.93
N LEU A 136 2.83 20.62 12.51
CA LEU A 136 2.72 21.99 12.98
C LEU A 136 2.96 22.94 11.80
N MET A 137 1.93 23.68 11.42
CA MET A 137 2.00 24.65 10.34
C MET A 137 2.79 25.90 10.75
N SER A 138 3.57 26.46 9.81
CA SER A 138 4.35 27.70 10.05
C SER A 138 3.47 28.89 10.44
N ALA A 139 2.23 28.93 9.91
CA ALA A 139 1.24 29.97 10.19
C ALA A 139 0.52 29.80 11.55
N CYS A 140 0.83 28.77 12.34
CA CYS A 140 0.26 28.62 13.67
C CYS A 140 0.74 29.76 14.60
N GLU A 141 -0.20 30.48 15.20
CA GLU A 141 0.11 31.63 16.06
C GLU A 141 0.62 31.15 17.44
N ASP A 142 0.01 30.14 18.03
CA ASP A 142 0.43 29.54 19.30
C ASP A 142 1.06 28.16 19.08
N LYS A 143 2.37 28.18 18.82
CA LYS A 143 3.12 26.95 18.54
C LYS A 143 3.33 26.10 19.76
N ASP A 144 3.41 26.68 20.94
CA ASP A 144 3.63 25.96 22.19
C ASP A 144 2.38 25.17 22.55
N LEU A 145 1.21 25.79 22.48
CA LEU A 145 -0.07 25.10 22.70
C LEU A 145 -0.30 24.00 21.66
N ALA A 146 0.01 24.27 20.40
CA ALA A 146 -0.11 23.25 19.34
C ALA A 146 0.83 22.06 19.58
N MET A 147 2.05 22.30 20.04
CA MET A 147 2.99 21.23 20.40
C MET A 147 2.54 20.45 21.62
N ASP A 148 1.96 21.10 22.62
CA ASP A 148 1.40 20.43 23.79
C ASP A 148 0.21 19.55 23.41
N PHE A 149 -0.65 20.01 22.50
CA PHE A 149 -1.71 19.19 21.92
C PHE A 149 -1.14 17.96 21.18
N ILE A 150 -0.14 18.15 20.31
CA ILE A 150 0.51 17.03 19.61
C ILE A 150 1.07 16.02 20.60
N LYS A 151 1.81 16.45 21.61
CA LYS A 151 2.36 15.57 22.67
C LYS A 151 1.27 14.82 23.42
N TYR A 152 0.15 15.48 23.72
CA TYR A 152 -0.97 14.86 24.40
C TYR A 152 -1.60 13.74 23.57
N VAL A 153 -1.94 14.03 22.28
CA VAL A 153 -2.61 13.05 21.42
C VAL A 153 -1.69 11.94 20.90
N THR A 154 -0.37 12.15 20.93
CA THR A 154 0.63 11.11 20.61
C THR A 154 1.16 10.39 21.86
N GLY A 155 0.68 10.77 23.04
CA GLY A 155 1.03 10.11 24.28
C GLY A 155 0.35 8.74 24.44
N SER A 156 1.01 7.84 25.16
CA SER A 156 0.58 6.44 25.29
C SER A 156 -0.84 6.29 25.89
N GLU A 157 -1.24 7.15 26.83
CA GLU A 157 -2.60 7.12 27.40
C GLU A 157 -3.68 7.41 26.35
N PHE A 158 -3.50 8.49 25.58
CA PHE A 158 -4.43 8.84 24.50
C PHE A 158 -4.43 7.80 23.39
N MET A 159 -3.24 7.37 22.95
CA MET A 159 -3.11 6.40 21.86
C MET A 159 -3.68 5.03 22.21
N THR A 160 -3.54 4.57 23.45
CA THR A 160 -4.20 3.34 23.92
C THR A 160 -5.72 3.44 23.78
N ALA A 161 -6.30 4.58 24.23
CA ALA A 161 -7.74 4.80 24.10
C ALA A 161 -8.20 4.97 22.64
N TYR A 162 -7.38 5.58 21.80
CA TYR A 162 -7.62 5.72 20.36
C TYR A 162 -7.58 4.36 19.65
N HIS A 163 -6.52 3.57 19.84
CA HIS A 163 -6.37 2.26 19.21
C HIS A 163 -7.39 1.23 19.69
N ALA A 164 -7.99 1.41 20.86
CA ALA A 164 -9.14 0.61 21.26
C ALA A 164 -10.40 0.82 20.37
N LYS A 165 -10.42 1.89 19.57
CA LYS A 165 -11.49 2.21 18.61
C LYS A 165 -11.03 2.11 17.15
N CYS A 166 -9.78 2.42 16.90
CA CYS A 166 -9.16 2.46 15.58
C CYS A 166 -7.85 1.64 15.62
N PRO A 167 -7.93 0.30 15.56
CA PRO A 167 -6.75 -0.56 15.71
C PRO A 167 -5.60 -0.19 14.79
N GLY A 168 -4.39 -0.21 15.34
CA GLY A 168 -3.16 0.14 14.65
C GLY A 168 -1.92 -0.29 15.40
N ALA A 169 -0.76 0.01 14.84
CA ALA A 169 0.51 -0.24 15.52
C ALA A 169 0.70 0.73 16.70
N ALA A 170 1.20 0.22 17.83
CA ALA A 170 1.59 1.04 18.95
C ALA A 170 2.59 2.13 18.52
N LEU A 171 2.33 3.37 18.89
CA LEU A 171 3.17 4.51 18.58
C LEU A 171 4.41 4.57 19.52
N THR A 172 4.25 4.09 20.75
CA THR A 172 5.29 4.06 21.76
C THR A 172 5.47 2.65 22.33
N GLU A 173 6.66 2.33 22.86
CA GLU A 173 6.95 1.03 23.47
C GLU A 173 6.07 0.74 24.71
N SER A 174 5.54 1.77 25.36
CA SER A 174 4.68 1.64 26.54
C SER A 174 3.21 1.41 26.21
N GLU A 175 2.84 1.50 24.94
CA GLU A 175 1.46 1.29 24.49
C GLU A 175 1.23 -0.20 24.21
N PRO A 176 0.27 -0.85 24.92
CA PRO A 176 -0.08 -2.23 24.63
C PRO A 176 -0.81 -2.32 23.29
N TYR A 177 -0.65 -3.44 22.60
CA TYR A 177 -1.51 -3.73 21.46
C TYR A 177 -2.95 -3.90 21.93
N VAL A 178 -3.87 -3.22 21.26
CA VAL A 178 -5.32 -3.33 21.48
C VAL A 178 -6.00 -3.49 20.11
N GLY A 179 -6.44 -4.69 19.79
CA GLY A 179 -7.04 -5.00 18.48
C GLY A 179 -7.35 -6.47 18.35
N ASP A 180 -7.60 -6.91 17.11
CA ASP A 180 -7.90 -8.31 16.80
C ASP A 180 -6.66 -9.19 16.96
N GLU A 181 -6.80 -10.33 17.65
CA GLU A 181 -5.71 -11.32 17.87
C GLU A 181 -5.06 -11.78 16.55
N LYS A 182 -5.83 -11.84 15.46
CA LYS A 182 -5.31 -12.23 14.14
C LYS A 182 -4.30 -11.23 13.59
N MET A 183 -4.41 -9.96 13.99
CA MET A 183 -3.51 -8.89 13.53
C MET A 183 -2.37 -8.61 14.51
N GLU A 184 -2.44 -9.10 15.73
CA GLU A 184 -1.47 -8.80 16.78
C GLU A 184 -0.02 -9.02 16.32
N LYS A 185 0.23 -10.17 15.71
CA LYS A 185 1.57 -10.50 15.21
C LYS A 185 2.11 -9.50 14.17
N ILE A 186 1.24 -9.01 13.28
CA ILE A 186 1.62 -8.04 12.25
C ILE A 186 2.07 -6.73 12.91
N TYR A 187 1.33 -6.28 13.94
CA TYR A 187 1.59 -5.01 14.62
C TYR A 187 2.66 -5.08 15.71
N THR A 188 2.99 -6.26 16.21
CA THR A 188 3.97 -6.42 17.30
C THR A 188 5.29 -7.03 16.83
N GLU A 189 5.25 -8.12 16.04
CA GLU A 189 6.44 -8.89 15.67
C GLU A 189 6.99 -8.53 14.27
N ASP A 190 6.15 -8.09 13.35
CA ASP A 190 6.53 -7.89 11.95
C ASP A 190 6.84 -6.42 11.59
N LYS A 191 6.98 -5.53 12.57
CA LYS A 191 7.23 -4.09 12.35
C LYS A 191 8.51 -3.80 11.56
N ASP A 192 9.56 -4.57 11.77
CA ASP A 192 10.84 -4.47 11.07
C ASP A 192 10.78 -4.87 9.58
N LYS A 193 9.67 -5.49 9.17
CA LYS A 193 9.41 -5.89 7.78
C LYS A 193 8.60 -4.86 7.00
N TRP A 194 8.20 -3.76 7.64
CA TRP A 194 7.43 -2.70 7.00
C TRP A 194 8.33 -1.71 6.29
N HIS A 195 7.88 -1.29 5.13
CA HIS A 195 8.54 -0.29 4.32
C HIS A 195 7.60 0.90 4.09
N GLY A 196 8.12 2.09 4.32
CA GLY A 196 7.46 3.34 3.93
C GLY A 196 7.78 3.71 2.49
N ILE A 197 6.94 4.54 1.89
CA ILE A 197 7.21 5.10 0.56
C ILE A 197 8.45 6.00 0.65
N GLN A 198 9.37 5.85 -0.29
CA GLN A 198 10.46 6.80 -0.44
C GLN A 198 9.90 8.18 -0.82
N VAL A 199 10.24 9.18 -0.04
CA VAL A 199 9.87 10.58 -0.30
C VAL A 199 10.99 11.24 -1.09
N GLY A 200 10.68 11.69 -2.29
CA GLY A 200 11.64 12.35 -3.19
C GLY A 200 11.04 13.57 -3.89
N PRO A 201 11.88 14.36 -4.60
CA PRO A 201 11.41 15.45 -5.43
C PRO A 201 10.38 14.99 -6.47
N CYS A 202 9.45 15.85 -6.83
CA CYS A 202 8.39 15.57 -7.82
C CYS A 202 7.54 14.34 -7.54
N GLY A 203 7.53 13.83 -6.28
CA GLY A 203 6.96 12.54 -5.91
C GLY A 203 5.52 12.33 -6.37
N THR A 204 4.64 13.32 -6.19
CA THR A 204 3.23 13.20 -6.62
C THR A 204 3.10 12.98 -8.12
N GLN A 205 3.86 13.74 -8.94
CA GLN A 205 3.80 13.59 -10.40
C GLN A 205 4.36 12.25 -10.85
N ILE A 206 5.51 11.86 -10.29
CA ILE A 206 6.18 10.58 -10.61
C ILE A 206 5.30 9.39 -10.25
N LEU A 207 4.73 9.38 -9.04
CA LEU A 207 3.92 8.26 -8.59
C LEU A 207 2.56 8.18 -9.30
N ASN A 208 1.96 9.30 -9.67
CA ASN A 208 0.75 9.30 -10.49
C ASN A 208 1.00 8.74 -11.89
N GLN A 209 2.13 9.11 -12.52
CA GLN A 209 2.49 8.55 -13.83
C GLN A 209 2.79 7.05 -13.71
N LEU A 210 3.60 6.65 -12.73
CA LEU A 210 3.89 5.23 -12.48
C LEU A 210 2.60 4.42 -12.26
N ALA A 211 1.64 4.96 -11.52
CA ALA A 211 0.36 4.27 -11.29
C ALA A 211 -0.45 4.12 -12.59
N ALA A 212 -0.48 5.14 -13.46
CA ALA A 212 -1.16 5.07 -14.74
C ALA A 212 -0.51 4.03 -15.67
N ASP A 213 0.81 4.03 -15.76
CA ASP A 213 1.54 3.07 -16.59
C ASP A 213 1.44 1.64 -16.03
N PHE A 214 1.47 1.48 -14.70
CA PHE A 214 1.23 0.19 -14.05
C PHE A 214 -0.18 -0.33 -14.35
N GLN A 215 -1.20 0.52 -14.30
CA GLN A 215 -2.56 0.14 -14.67
C GLN A 215 -2.65 -0.29 -16.14
N GLY A 216 -1.99 0.43 -17.07
CA GLY A 216 -1.90 0.06 -18.49
C GLY A 216 -1.17 -1.27 -18.71
N ILE A 217 -0.13 -1.56 -17.91
CA ILE A 217 0.53 -2.87 -17.93
C ILE A 217 -0.44 -3.96 -17.45
N MET A 218 -1.11 -3.75 -16.34
CA MET A 218 -2.02 -4.76 -15.76
C MET A 218 -3.22 -5.05 -16.68
N SER A 219 -3.76 -4.05 -17.36
CA SER A 219 -4.84 -4.22 -18.35
C SER A 219 -4.37 -4.95 -19.62
N GLY A 220 -3.07 -4.92 -19.91
CA GLY A 220 -2.49 -5.48 -21.16
C GLY A 220 -2.43 -4.50 -22.32
N GLU A 221 -2.71 -3.21 -22.10
CA GLU A 221 -2.57 -2.14 -23.09
C GLU A 221 -1.11 -1.91 -23.47
N THR A 222 -0.19 -2.12 -22.55
CA THR A 222 1.24 -2.01 -22.78
C THR A 222 2.02 -3.19 -22.19
N SER A 223 3.23 -3.41 -22.68
CA SER A 223 4.14 -4.41 -22.11
C SER A 223 4.81 -3.88 -20.84
N VAL A 224 5.30 -4.78 -19.98
CA VAL A 224 6.05 -4.42 -18.76
C VAL A 224 7.24 -3.50 -19.08
N ASP A 225 8.09 -3.90 -20.02
CA ASP A 225 9.28 -3.13 -20.41
C ASP A 225 8.92 -1.74 -20.92
N LYS A 226 7.89 -1.64 -21.78
CA LYS A 226 7.49 -0.37 -22.35
C LYS A 226 6.88 0.55 -21.30
N GLY A 227 5.92 0.08 -20.52
CA GLY A 227 5.24 0.90 -19.50
C GLY A 227 6.19 1.38 -18.41
N LEU A 228 7.07 0.51 -17.88
CA LEU A 228 8.06 0.94 -16.90
C LEU A 228 9.08 1.93 -17.49
N LYS A 229 9.48 1.75 -18.74
CA LYS A 229 10.40 2.68 -19.41
C LYS A 229 9.76 4.05 -19.64
N GLU A 230 8.50 4.12 -20.03
CA GLU A 230 7.76 5.39 -20.18
C GLU A 230 7.63 6.13 -18.85
N ALA A 231 7.31 5.41 -17.76
CA ALA A 231 7.28 5.98 -16.41
C ALA A 231 8.66 6.47 -15.96
N GLU A 232 9.74 5.70 -16.22
CA GLU A 232 11.12 6.06 -15.89
C GLU A 232 11.56 7.32 -16.63
N ASP A 233 11.34 7.40 -17.94
CA ASP A 233 11.72 8.54 -18.77
C ASP A 233 11.02 9.81 -18.32
N TYR A 234 9.72 9.72 -18.01
CA TYR A 234 8.97 10.84 -17.46
C TYR A 234 9.52 11.28 -16.09
N ALA A 235 9.76 10.34 -15.20
CA ALA A 235 10.26 10.63 -13.86
C ALA A 235 11.65 11.28 -13.86
N ASN A 236 12.58 10.71 -14.64
CA ASN A 236 13.94 11.24 -14.75
C ASN A 236 13.95 12.61 -15.42
N GLY A 237 13.09 12.89 -16.41
CA GLY A 237 12.93 14.21 -16.99
C GLY A 237 12.49 15.27 -15.96
N LEU A 238 11.56 14.95 -15.07
CA LEU A 238 11.15 15.83 -13.98
C LEU A 238 12.27 16.06 -12.95
N LEU A 239 13.03 15.02 -12.63
CA LEU A 239 14.14 15.12 -11.69
C LEU A 239 15.29 15.94 -12.26
N ASP A 240 15.64 15.78 -13.52
CA ASP A 240 16.65 16.58 -14.22
C ASP A 240 16.29 18.06 -14.20
N GLU A 241 15.04 18.41 -14.52
CA GLU A 241 14.55 19.80 -14.45
C GLU A 241 14.59 20.34 -13.02
N TYR A 242 14.15 19.56 -12.03
CA TYR A 242 14.16 19.95 -10.62
C TYR A 242 15.59 20.27 -10.14
N TRP A 243 16.55 19.38 -10.42
CA TRP A 243 17.92 19.55 -9.95
C TRP A 243 18.71 20.61 -10.73
N ALA A 244 18.38 20.85 -12.00
CA ALA A 244 18.99 21.94 -12.78
C ALA A 244 18.59 23.34 -12.27
N ASN A 245 17.48 23.45 -11.53
CA ASN A 245 16.98 24.70 -10.98
C ASN A 245 17.29 24.90 -9.49
N LYS A 246 18.13 24.04 -8.90
CA LYS A 246 18.59 24.13 -7.50
C LYS A 246 20.05 24.57 -7.40
#